data_ba1fcef5b632f42ea1446aef20a0a5ed
#
_entry.id   ba1fcef5b632f42ea1446aef20a0a5ed
#
_cell.length_a   1.000
_cell.length_b   1.000
_cell.length_c   1.000
_cell.angle_alpha   90.00
_cell.angle_beta   90.00
_cell.angle_gamma   90.00
#
_symmetry.space_group_name_H-M   'P 1'
#
loop_
_entity.id
_entity.type
_entity.pdbx_description
1 polymer ?
#
loop_
_entity_poly.entity_id
_entity_poly.type
_entity_poly.pdbx_seq_one_letter_code
_entity_poly.pdbx_strand_id
1 'polypeptide(L)'
;MIRAAFTAIAISTLMLALTAAAQDIGSPTAENLSSAYTGKVYSPYAERSFPERPLWGDSHLHTSLSMDAGLFGNRLPPRDAYRFAMGEEVVSSTGQSVRLSRPLDWLVVADHSDGMGLFDDLKAGSPALMQYAQAARWNKGLKEGGQASVDAAMDLIGNFSQGTIDPKIIELYSPGSKIYRSMWKNVIAEAEAFNDPGRFTALIGFEWTSLINGNNMHRVVIFRDDGDRASQVEPYIQTPPIGSPDPRDLWKYLTSYEAKTGGDILAIPHNGNLSNGIMFPLKAQWNGKRLDRTYVTERDRWEPLVEATQIKGDGETHPLLSPDDEFADYETWDVGNLDLSQAKTDDMLAGEYAREALKRGLAIEARLDTNPYKFGMIGATDSHTSLATAAEDNFFGKHTGTEPSTERWTHPFASTENGVIQGWQSVASGLAAVWATENTREAIFDAMERKEVYGTTGPRMMVRLFGGWDFTDQDINSRMPAVVGYEKGVPMGGDLRPAPAGAEAPRFMVFALRDPVGANLDRIQIVKGWLDGKGNTQEKVYDVVW
;
A
#
# COMPACT_ATOMS: atom_id res chain seq x y z
N MET A 1 -12.68 36.85 75.44
CA MET A 1 -13.05 36.44 74.11
C MET A 1 -11.85 36.13 73.16
N ILE A 2 -10.61 36.51 73.49
CA ILE A 2 -9.45 36.33 72.59
C ILE A 2 -8.76 34.93 72.74
N ARG A 3 -8.89 34.26 73.92
CA ARG A 3 -8.29 32.91 74.12
C ARG A 3 -9.01 31.76 73.52
N ALA A 4 -10.31 31.85 73.23
CA ALA A 4 -11.10 30.82 72.61
C ALA A 4 -10.92 30.74 71.05
N ALA A 5 -10.58 31.87 70.41
CA ALA A 5 -10.33 31.98 69.00
C ALA A 5 -9.03 31.29 68.52
N PHE A 6 -7.97 31.36 69.37
CA PHE A 6 -6.68 30.73 69.01
C PHE A 6 -6.67 29.23 69.15
N THR A 7 -7.50 28.63 70.01
CA THR A 7 -7.61 27.17 70.15
C THR A 7 -8.40 26.55 68.99
N ALA A 8 -9.42 27.26 68.47
CA ALA A 8 -10.20 26.80 67.34
C ALA A 8 -9.38 26.82 66.01
N ILE A 9 -8.52 27.82 65.82
CA ILE A 9 -7.64 27.94 64.64
C ILE A 9 -6.54 26.87 64.67
N ALA A 10 -5.96 26.55 65.83
CA ALA A 10 -4.95 25.50 65.97
C ALA A 10 -5.51 24.09 65.71
N ILE A 11 -6.75 23.80 66.08
CA ILE A 11 -7.42 22.51 65.84
C ILE A 11 -7.82 22.39 64.39
N SER A 12 -8.28 23.47 63.73
CA SER A 12 -8.61 23.46 62.32
C SER A 12 -7.37 23.27 61.42
N THR A 13 -6.22 23.83 61.78
CA THR A 13 -4.97 23.65 61.04
C THR A 13 -4.37 22.25 61.26
N LEU A 14 -4.58 21.64 62.41
CA LEU A 14 -4.14 20.26 62.67
C LEU A 14 -4.99 19.22 61.95
N MET A 15 -6.30 19.49 61.77
CA MET A 15 -7.19 18.61 60.99
C MET A 15 -6.92 18.66 59.48
N LEU A 16 -6.48 19.81 58.97
CA LEU A 16 -6.07 19.94 57.55
C LEU A 16 -4.72 19.29 57.24
N ALA A 17 -3.83 19.18 58.23
CA ALA A 17 -2.55 18.50 58.07
C ALA A 17 -2.66 16.96 58.10
N LEU A 18 -3.71 16.42 58.72
CA LEU A 18 -3.93 14.97 58.81
C LEU A 18 -4.61 14.37 57.55
N THR A 19 -5.22 15.19 56.69
CA THR A 19 -5.82 14.70 55.42
C THR A 19 -4.83 14.68 54.24
N ALA A 20 -3.65 15.24 54.38
CA ALA A 20 -2.62 15.24 53.34
C ALA A 20 -1.62 14.07 53.41
N ALA A 21 -1.74 13.25 54.46
CA ALA A 21 -0.88 12.06 54.64
C ALA A 21 -1.55 10.74 54.22
N ALA A 22 -2.65 10.83 53.45
CA ALA A 22 -3.33 9.63 52.96
C ALA A 22 -2.74 9.18 51.65
N GLN A 23 -1.97 8.12 51.72
CA GLN A 23 -1.78 7.10 50.68
C GLN A 23 -0.72 7.41 49.61
N ASP A 24 0.51 7.37 49.97
CA ASP A 24 1.51 6.77 49.13
C ASP A 24 1.35 5.23 49.24
N ILE A 25 0.62 4.65 48.29
CA ILE A 25 0.50 3.17 48.18
C ILE A 25 1.77 2.59 47.59
N GLY A 26 2.84 3.33 47.42
CA GLY A 26 4.10 2.89 46.83
C GLY A 26 3.89 2.27 45.45
N SER A 27 4.63 2.66 44.47
CA SER A 27 4.64 1.95 43.18
C SER A 27 5.07 0.50 43.42
N PRO A 28 4.27 -0.52 43.04
CA PRO A 28 4.65 -1.90 43.26
C PRO A 28 5.95 -2.18 42.49
N THR A 29 6.96 -2.73 43.19
CA THR A 29 8.19 -3.17 42.55
C THR A 29 7.94 -4.49 41.82
N ALA A 30 8.73 -4.79 40.78
CA ALA A 30 8.63 -6.07 40.06
C ALA A 30 8.74 -7.28 41.01
N GLU A 31 9.49 -7.15 42.12
CA GLU A 31 9.65 -8.16 43.16
C GLU A 31 8.38 -8.33 44.00
N ASN A 32 7.71 -7.24 44.35
CA ASN A 32 6.43 -7.28 45.07
C ASN A 32 5.30 -7.83 44.20
N LEU A 33 5.32 -7.52 42.89
CA LEU A 33 4.36 -8.08 41.94
C LEU A 33 4.57 -9.60 41.76
N SER A 34 5.80 -10.07 41.68
CA SER A 34 6.11 -11.50 41.54
C SER A 34 5.74 -12.33 42.78
N SER A 35 5.81 -11.73 43.96
CA SER A 35 5.40 -12.39 45.22
C SER A 35 3.88 -12.31 45.48
N ALA A 36 3.20 -11.32 44.95
CA ALA A 36 1.74 -11.16 45.10
C ALA A 36 0.93 -12.08 44.18
N TYR A 37 1.51 -12.54 43.07
CA TYR A 37 0.85 -13.37 42.06
C TYR A 37 1.59 -14.72 41.93
N THR A 38 1.31 -15.63 42.81
CA THR A 38 1.91 -16.99 42.84
C THR A 38 1.17 -18.01 41.97
N GLY A 39 0.15 -17.63 41.21
CA GLY A 39 -0.64 -18.47 40.34
C GLY A 39 -0.42 -18.23 38.86
N LYS A 40 -1.03 -19.02 37.99
CA LYS A 40 -1.10 -18.76 36.56
C LYS A 40 -1.70 -17.36 36.34
N VAL A 41 -1.05 -16.56 35.53
CA VAL A 41 -1.58 -15.26 35.14
C VAL A 41 -2.93 -15.47 34.43
N TYR A 42 -4.02 -15.15 35.13
CA TYR A 42 -5.34 -15.23 34.58
C TYR A 42 -5.66 -13.91 33.88
N SER A 43 -5.41 -13.89 32.59
CA SER A 43 -5.95 -12.87 31.70
C SER A 43 -6.74 -13.59 30.60
N PRO A 44 -7.99 -13.22 30.30
CA PRO A 44 -8.70 -13.77 29.15
C PRO A 44 -7.99 -13.45 27.82
N TYR A 45 -6.98 -12.57 27.84
CA TYR A 45 -6.14 -12.19 26.71
C TYR A 45 -4.72 -12.75 26.82
N ALA A 46 -4.34 -13.42 27.92
CA ALA A 46 -3.05 -14.09 28.03
C ALA A 46 -2.96 -15.19 26.98
N GLU A 47 -1.81 -15.29 26.31
CA GLU A 47 -1.52 -16.26 25.24
C GLU A 47 -2.25 -16.01 23.90
N ARG A 48 -2.93 -14.86 23.70
CA ARG A 48 -3.45 -14.46 22.40
C ARG A 48 -2.37 -13.71 21.61
N SER A 49 -1.71 -14.43 20.73
CA SER A 49 -0.66 -13.90 19.84
C SER A 49 -1.15 -13.68 18.39
N PHE A 50 -2.45 -13.62 18.20
CA PHE A 50 -3.05 -13.43 16.88
C PHE A 50 -3.89 -12.15 16.81
N PRO A 51 -4.05 -11.52 15.63
CA PRO A 51 -4.80 -10.29 15.47
C PRO A 51 -6.30 -10.51 15.69
N GLU A 52 -6.95 -9.56 16.37
CA GLU A 52 -8.40 -9.61 16.66
C GLU A 52 -9.23 -8.85 15.62
N ARG A 53 -8.69 -7.79 15.03
CA ARG A 53 -9.31 -6.98 13.97
C ARG A 53 -8.30 -6.65 12.88
N PRO A 54 -8.74 -6.45 11.63
CA PRO A 54 -7.84 -5.92 10.60
C PRO A 54 -7.57 -4.44 10.88
N LEU A 55 -6.37 -4.00 10.53
CA LEU A 55 -5.99 -2.58 10.47
C LEU A 55 -6.15 -2.09 9.03
N TRP A 56 -6.90 -1.02 8.87
CA TRP A 56 -7.25 -0.45 7.58
C TRP A 56 -6.31 0.69 7.20
N GLY A 57 -5.76 0.63 6.01
CA GLY A 57 -4.88 1.66 5.52
C GLY A 57 -4.75 1.71 4.02
N ASP A 58 -3.90 2.61 3.58
CA ASP A 58 -3.53 2.80 2.19
C ASP A 58 -2.00 2.74 2.05
N SER A 59 -1.53 1.83 1.21
CA SER A 59 -0.10 1.64 0.96
C SER A 59 0.45 2.53 -0.14
N HIS A 60 -0.41 3.30 -0.84
CA HIS A 60 -0.03 3.96 -2.07
C HIS A 60 -0.77 5.29 -2.27
N LEU A 61 -0.24 6.35 -1.67
CA LEU A 61 -0.78 7.69 -1.80
C LEU A 61 0.31 8.67 -2.25
N HIS A 62 -0.04 9.54 -3.21
CA HIS A 62 0.84 10.60 -3.71
C HIS A 62 0.46 11.98 -3.16
N THR A 63 1.49 12.78 -2.88
CA THR A 63 1.34 14.17 -2.42
C THR A 63 1.85 15.15 -3.47
N SER A 64 1.92 16.44 -3.12
CA SER A 64 2.50 17.45 -4.01
C SER A 64 3.99 17.22 -4.33
N LEU A 65 4.67 16.33 -3.58
CA LEU A 65 6.06 15.98 -3.83
C LEU A 65 6.25 15.02 -5.01
N SER A 66 5.23 14.25 -5.37
CA SER A 66 5.21 13.49 -6.61
C SER A 66 5.15 14.45 -7.80
N MET A 67 6.06 14.26 -8.74
CA MET A 67 6.20 15.14 -9.89
C MET A 67 4.87 15.31 -10.65
N ASP A 68 4.23 14.21 -10.98
CA ASP A 68 2.97 14.19 -11.74
C ASP A 68 1.77 14.67 -10.92
N ALA A 69 1.64 14.30 -9.66
CA ALA A 69 0.57 14.81 -8.79
C ALA A 69 0.62 16.34 -8.68
N GLY A 70 1.81 16.90 -8.49
CA GLY A 70 2.05 18.33 -8.49
C GLY A 70 1.72 18.98 -9.84
N LEU A 71 2.13 18.37 -10.97
CA LEU A 71 1.84 18.84 -12.32
C LEU A 71 0.33 18.90 -12.60
N PHE A 72 -0.43 17.90 -12.17
CA PHE A 72 -1.87 17.82 -12.33
C PHE A 72 -2.68 18.50 -11.21
N GLY A 73 -2.07 19.39 -10.45
CA GLY A 73 -2.81 20.34 -9.61
C GLY A 73 -2.78 20.06 -8.12
N ASN A 74 -2.19 18.97 -7.64
CA ASN A 74 -2.07 18.72 -6.21
C ASN A 74 -1.14 19.74 -5.54
N ARG A 75 -1.58 20.25 -4.38
CA ARG A 75 -0.87 21.28 -3.59
C ARG A 75 -0.73 20.89 -2.13
N LEU A 76 -1.25 19.71 -1.76
CA LEU A 76 -1.21 19.25 -0.39
C LEU A 76 0.08 18.46 -0.13
N PRO A 77 0.88 18.86 0.89
CA PRO A 77 2.10 18.18 1.28
C PRO A 77 1.78 16.88 2.06
N PRO A 78 2.79 16.05 2.36
CA PRO A 78 2.63 14.81 3.17
C PRO A 78 1.91 15.03 4.51
N ARG A 79 2.15 16.17 5.16
CA ARG A 79 1.47 16.55 6.41
C ARG A 79 -0.06 16.52 6.30
N ASP A 80 -0.61 17.10 5.25
CA ASP A 80 -2.06 17.16 5.06
C ASP A 80 -2.63 15.78 4.68
N ALA A 81 -1.86 14.95 3.98
CA ALA A 81 -2.22 13.57 3.72
C ALA A 81 -2.36 12.75 5.01
N TYR A 82 -1.41 12.86 5.95
CA TYR A 82 -1.51 12.19 7.25
C TYR A 82 -2.67 12.74 8.09
N ARG A 83 -2.87 14.06 8.14
CA ARG A 83 -3.99 14.68 8.85
C ARG A 83 -5.34 14.18 8.33
N PHE A 84 -5.49 14.12 7.01
CA PHE A 84 -6.71 13.60 6.38
C PHE A 84 -6.93 12.12 6.72
N ALA A 85 -5.88 11.29 6.61
CA ALA A 85 -5.96 9.87 6.95
C ALA A 85 -6.35 9.63 8.42
N MET A 86 -5.88 10.49 9.34
CA MET A 86 -6.26 10.47 10.75
C MET A 86 -7.69 11.00 11.02
N GLY A 87 -8.41 11.46 9.99
CA GLY A 87 -9.78 11.98 10.08
C GLY A 87 -9.87 13.45 10.48
N GLU A 88 -8.77 14.21 10.38
CA GLU A 88 -8.83 15.66 10.53
C GLU A 88 -9.41 16.31 9.28
N GLU A 89 -10.02 17.49 9.45
CA GLU A 89 -10.45 18.30 8.33
C GLU A 89 -9.24 18.98 7.67
N VAL A 90 -9.16 18.87 6.34
CA VAL A 90 -8.19 19.57 5.52
C VAL A 90 -8.91 20.31 4.39
N VAL A 91 -8.25 21.29 3.78
CA VAL A 91 -8.78 21.97 2.60
C VAL A 91 -8.13 21.31 1.38
N SER A 92 -8.94 20.74 0.49
CA SER A 92 -8.46 20.12 -0.75
C SER A 92 -7.74 21.13 -1.65
N SER A 93 -6.95 20.66 -2.59
CA SER A 93 -6.28 21.54 -3.57
C SER A 93 -7.25 22.36 -4.43
N THR A 94 -8.52 21.98 -4.49
CA THR A 94 -9.62 22.69 -5.19
C THR A 94 -10.49 23.54 -4.24
N GLY A 95 -10.13 23.62 -2.95
CA GLY A 95 -10.71 24.54 -1.98
C GLY A 95 -11.89 24.01 -1.16
N GLN A 96 -12.23 22.72 -1.23
CA GLN A 96 -13.28 22.13 -0.40
C GLN A 96 -12.72 21.72 0.99
N SER A 97 -13.47 21.97 2.06
CA SER A 97 -13.24 21.36 3.36
C SER A 97 -13.64 19.89 3.32
N VAL A 98 -12.71 19.01 3.63
CA VAL A 98 -12.89 17.55 3.50
C VAL A 98 -12.30 16.81 4.69
N ARG A 99 -12.90 15.68 5.04
CA ARG A 99 -12.37 14.75 6.04
C ARG A 99 -12.92 13.35 5.82
N LEU A 100 -12.22 12.33 6.29
CA LEU A 100 -12.73 10.97 6.31
C LEU A 100 -13.81 10.82 7.40
N SER A 101 -14.93 10.16 7.06
CA SER A 101 -15.94 9.76 8.03
C SER A 101 -15.41 8.70 9.01
N ARG A 102 -14.50 7.86 8.55
CA ARG A 102 -13.80 6.83 9.31
C ARG A 102 -12.29 6.96 9.07
N PRO A 103 -11.49 7.35 10.08
CA PRO A 103 -10.04 7.42 9.95
C PRO A 103 -9.42 6.09 9.49
N LEU A 104 -8.26 6.16 8.87
CA LEU A 104 -7.42 4.99 8.63
C LEU A 104 -6.62 4.64 9.89
N ASP A 105 -6.21 3.38 10.00
CA ASP A 105 -5.31 2.92 11.06
C ASP A 105 -3.84 3.21 10.68
N TRP A 106 -3.51 3.25 9.38
CA TRP A 106 -2.17 3.47 8.88
C TRP A 106 -2.16 4.04 7.46
N LEU A 107 -1.01 4.64 7.06
CA LEU A 107 -0.81 5.21 5.72
C LEU A 107 0.65 5.12 5.31
N VAL A 108 0.90 4.87 4.03
CA VAL A 108 2.16 5.11 3.34
C VAL A 108 1.99 6.27 2.36
N VAL A 109 2.73 7.35 2.55
CA VAL A 109 2.95 8.34 1.50
C VAL A 109 4.05 7.79 0.60
N ALA A 110 3.70 7.45 -0.63
CA ALA A 110 4.56 6.75 -1.59
C ALA A 110 4.84 7.62 -2.82
N ASP A 111 5.30 8.85 -2.58
CA ASP A 111 5.65 9.75 -3.69
C ASP A 111 6.70 9.14 -4.62
N HIS A 112 6.59 9.42 -5.92
CA HIS A 112 7.55 8.97 -6.92
C HIS A 112 8.98 9.35 -6.53
N SER A 113 9.89 8.38 -6.56
CA SER A 113 11.29 8.60 -6.24
C SER A 113 12.02 9.41 -7.32
N ASP A 114 11.65 9.24 -8.58
CA ASP A 114 12.21 10.02 -9.67
C ASP A 114 11.63 11.44 -9.67
N GLY A 115 12.50 12.44 -9.58
CA GLY A 115 12.10 13.84 -9.60
C GLY A 115 11.35 14.33 -8.36
N MET A 116 11.48 13.67 -7.21
CA MET A 116 10.82 14.05 -5.97
C MET A 116 11.08 15.52 -5.63
N GLY A 117 10.00 16.32 -5.48
CA GLY A 117 10.06 17.76 -5.19
C GLY A 117 10.43 18.66 -6.40
N LEU A 118 10.66 18.11 -7.58
CA LEU A 118 10.98 18.90 -8.79
C LEU A 118 9.87 19.89 -9.12
N PHE A 119 8.60 19.50 -8.95
CA PHE A 119 7.47 20.32 -9.36
C PHE A 119 7.38 21.64 -8.59
N ASP A 120 7.54 21.62 -7.27
CA ASP A 120 7.44 22.82 -6.43
C ASP A 120 8.52 23.84 -6.80
N ASP A 121 9.76 23.39 -7.00
CA ASP A 121 10.86 24.22 -7.46
C ASP A 121 10.66 24.73 -8.90
N LEU A 122 10.12 23.89 -9.77
CA LEU A 122 9.80 24.26 -11.14
C LEU A 122 8.73 25.34 -11.17
N LYS A 123 7.64 25.19 -10.42
CA LYS A 123 6.56 26.17 -10.33
C LYS A 123 7.03 27.49 -9.72
N ALA A 124 7.84 27.41 -8.65
CA ALA A 124 8.42 28.60 -8.02
C ALA A 124 9.39 29.34 -8.95
N GLY A 125 9.96 28.68 -9.93
CA GLY A 125 10.99 29.22 -10.80
C GLY A 125 12.33 29.31 -10.10
N SER A 126 12.72 28.23 -9.40
CA SER A 126 14.00 28.12 -8.69
C SER A 126 15.17 28.51 -9.60
N PRO A 127 16.09 29.40 -9.16
CA PRO A 127 17.26 29.78 -9.95
C PRO A 127 18.11 28.58 -10.38
N ALA A 128 18.14 27.51 -9.59
CA ALA A 128 18.84 26.28 -9.93
C ALA A 128 18.27 25.60 -11.18
N LEU A 129 16.97 25.74 -11.44
CA LEU A 129 16.29 25.18 -12.61
C LEU A 129 16.24 26.15 -13.80
N MET A 130 16.04 27.44 -13.55
CA MET A 130 15.80 28.43 -14.62
C MET A 130 17.00 28.66 -15.53
N GLN A 131 18.18 28.17 -15.19
CA GLN A 131 19.34 28.15 -16.08
C GLN A 131 19.21 27.12 -17.22
N TYR A 132 18.30 26.14 -17.12
CA TYR A 132 18.07 25.11 -18.13
C TYR A 132 16.88 25.49 -19.00
N ALA A 133 17.08 25.52 -20.33
CA ALA A 133 16.05 25.94 -21.28
C ALA A 133 14.78 25.08 -21.21
N GLN A 134 14.93 23.78 -20.95
CA GLN A 134 13.82 22.84 -20.80
C GLN A 134 12.98 23.19 -19.57
N ALA A 135 13.59 23.38 -18.40
CA ALA A 135 12.89 23.78 -17.18
C ALA A 135 12.25 25.18 -17.29
N ALA A 136 12.95 26.14 -17.91
CA ALA A 136 12.41 27.47 -18.12
C ALA A 136 11.17 27.46 -19.03
N ARG A 137 11.14 26.60 -20.05
CA ARG A 137 9.95 26.39 -20.92
C ARG A 137 8.77 25.83 -20.12
N TRP A 138 8.99 24.79 -19.32
CA TRP A 138 7.94 24.22 -18.46
C TRP A 138 7.43 25.23 -17.42
N ASN A 139 8.33 25.94 -16.72
CA ASN A 139 7.94 26.97 -15.76
C ASN A 139 7.06 28.05 -16.40
N LYS A 140 7.40 28.47 -17.62
CA LYS A 140 6.59 29.48 -18.38
C LYS A 140 5.17 28.96 -18.60
N GLY A 141 5.00 27.73 -19.14
CA GLY A 141 3.69 27.14 -19.37
C GLY A 141 2.88 26.97 -18.10
N LEU A 142 3.51 26.47 -17.02
CA LEU A 142 2.86 26.30 -15.72
C LEU A 142 2.38 27.64 -15.11
N LYS A 143 3.11 28.73 -15.32
CA LYS A 143 2.72 30.08 -14.86
C LYS A 143 1.63 30.73 -15.72
N GLU A 144 1.62 30.43 -16.99
CA GLU A 144 0.60 30.92 -17.91
C GLU A 144 -0.78 30.32 -17.60
N GLY A 145 -0.82 29.07 -17.12
CA GLY A 145 -2.06 28.39 -16.75
C GLY A 145 -2.88 27.88 -17.92
N GLY A 146 -4.07 27.37 -17.63
CA GLY A 146 -4.98 26.85 -18.66
C GLY A 146 -4.31 25.75 -19.51
N GLN A 147 -4.57 25.78 -20.85
CA GLN A 147 -4.02 24.77 -21.76
C GLN A 147 -2.48 24.75 -21.77
N ALA A 148 -1.82 25.91 -21.65
CA ALA A 148 -0.36 25.98 -21.62
C ALA A 148 0.25 25.22 -20.41
N SER A 149 -0.46 25.20 -19.27
CA SER A 149 -0.04 24.41 -18.11
C SER A 149 -0.19 22.91 -18.36
N VAL A 150 -1.28 22.50 -19.01
CA VAL A 150 -1.50 21.09 -19.40
C VAL A 150 -0.43 20.65 -20.41
N ASP A 151 -0.16 21.46 -21.41
CA ASP A 151 0.84 21.16 -22.45
C ASP A 151 2.25 21.03 -21.82
N ALA A 152 2.60 21.91 -20.89
CA ALA A 152 3.88 21.83 -20.16
C ALA A 152 3.98 20.59 -19.29
N ALA A 153 2.89 20.20 -18.62
CA ALA A 153 2.83 18.98 -17.83
C ALA A 153 3.00 17.71 -18.70
N MET A 154 2.27 17.65 -19.80
CA MET A 154 2.36 16.52 -20.75
C MET A 154 3.73 16.44 -21.42
N ASP A 155 4.33 17.59 -21.78
CA ASP A 155 5.71 17.62 -22.32
C ASP A 155 6.73 17.11 -21.29
N LEU A 156 6.60 17.48 -20.01
CA LEU A 156 7.50 16.99 -18.96
C LEU A 156 7.36 15.47 -18.78
N ILE A 157 6.12 14.96 -18.65
CA ILE A 157 5.85 13.53 -18.50
C ILE A 157 6.35 12.74 -19.71
N GLY A 158 6.10 13.24 -20.92
CA GLY A 158 6.60 12.62 -22.14
C GLY A 158 8.13 12.58 -22.19
N ASN A 159 8.80 13.65 -21.79
CA ASN A 159 10.26 13.66 -21.71
C ASN A 159 10.80 12.70 -20.65
N PHE A 160 10.11 12.55 -19.50
CA PHE A 160 10.46 11.57 -18.49
C PHE A 160 10.31 10.14 -19.03
N SER A 161 9.15 9.82 -19.59
CA SER A 161 8.84 8.50 -20.17
C SER A 161 9.83 8.08 -21.28
N GLN A 162 10.26 9.05 -22.09
CA GLN A 162 11.20 8.83 -23.20
C GLN A 162 12.68 9.00 -22.81
N GLY A 163 12.97 9.34 -21.55
CA GLY A 163 14.36 9.54 -21.08
C GLY A 163 15.06 10.73 -21.72
N THR A 164 14.33 11.79 -22.07
CA THR A 164 14.85 12.98 -22.80
C THR A 164 14.89 14.25 -21.93
N ILE A 165 14.74 14.11 -20.61
CA ILE A 165 14.98 15.23 -19.67
C ILE A 165 16.48 15.55 -19.66
N ASP A 166 16.80 16.85 -19.60
CA ASP A 166 18.20 17.31 -19.49
C ASP A 166 18.89 16.58 -18.32
N PRO A 167 19.99 15.86 -18.55
CA PRO A 167 20.68 15.09 -17.51
C PRO A 167 21.07 15.92 -16.28
N LYS A 168 21.29 17.23 -16.44
CA LYS A 168 21.62 18.12 -15.32
C LYS A 168 20.42 18.45 -14.45
N ILE A 169 19.21 18.45 -14.99
CA ILE A 169 17.97 18.56 -14.22
C ILE A 169 17.79 17.27 -13.41
N ILE A 170 17.98 16.10 -14.05
CA ILE A 170 17.94 14.80 -13.39
C ILE A 170 18.93 14.75 -12.23
N GLU A 171 20.18 15.17 -12.43
CA GLU A 171 21.23 15.17 -11.40
C GLU A 171 20.82 15.98 -10.16
N LEU A 172 20.14 17.12 -10.33
CA LEU A 172 19.67 17.96 -9.22
C LEU A 172 18.60 17.27 -8.34
N TYR A 173 17.73 16.46 -8.96
CA TYR A 173 16.60 15.79 -8.29
C TYR A 173 16.79 14.27 -8.24
N SER A 174 18.02 13.83 -8.07
CA SER A 174 18.41 12.42 -7.92
C SER A 174 19.20 12.17 -6.64
N PRO A 175 19.24 10.92 -6.17
CA PRO A 175 20.07 10.51 -5.02
C PRO A 175 21.50 11.03 -5.12
N GLY A 176 22.04 11.49 -4.00
CA GLY A 176 23.37 12.12 -3.91
C GLY A 176 23.33 13.64 -3.97
N SER A 177 22.31 14.27 -4.54
CA SER A 177 22.16 15.72 -4.56
C SER A 177 21.73 16.27 -3.19
N LYS A 178 22.01 17.56 -2.94
CA LYS A 178 21.58 18.22 -1.70
C LYS A 178 20.07 18.43 -1.67
N ILE A 179 19.45 18.72 -2.81
CA ILE A 179 18.02 18.95 -2.94
C ILE A 179 17.28 17.65 -2.62
N TYR A 180 17.62 16.58 -3.30
CA TYR A 180 16.98 15.28 -3.13
C TYR A 180 17.08 14.77 -1.68
N ARG A 181 18.28 14.85 -1.10
CA ARG A 181 18.50 14.49 0.31
C ARG A 181 17.65 15.31 1.27
N SER A 182 17.46 16.59 1.00
CA SER A 182 16.60 17.46 1.82
C SER A 182 15.13 17.04 1.71
N MET A 183 14.66 16.70 0.51
CA MET A 183 13.29 16.22 0.28
C MET A 183 13.03 14.89 0.99
N TRP A 184 13.93 13.92 0.83
CA TRP A 184 13.81 12.63 1.52
C TRP A 184 13.79 12.78 3.05
N LYS A 185 14.64 13.63 3.60
CA LYS A 185 14.60 13.95 5.04
C LYS A 185 13.29 14.58 5.48
N ASN A 186 12.68 15.40 4.63
CA ASN A 186 11.37 15.98 4.93
C ASN A 186 10.26 14.91 4.91
N VAL A 187 10.26 14.00 3.95
CA VAL A 187 9.30 12.87 3.89
C VAL A 187 9.41 12.04 5.18
N ILE A 188 10.63 11.67 5.58
CA ILE A 188 10.86 10.95 6.84
C ILE A 188 10.36 11.74 8.04
N ALA A 189 10.71 13.02 8.14
CA ALA A 189 10.33 13.86 9.28
C ALA A 189 8.80 14.00 9.41
N GLU A 190 8.08 14.11 8.33
CA GLU A 190 6.61 14.14 8.36
C GLU A 190 6.03 12.77 8.78
N ALA A 191 6.55 11.66 8.26
CA ALA A 191 6.14 10.32 8.70
C ALA A 191 6.39 10.10 10.20
N GLU A 192 7.55 10.54 10.72
CA GLU A 192 7.86 10.47 12.16
C GLU A 192 6.94 11.35 13.01
N ALA A 193 6.61 12.55 12.53
CA ALA A 193 5.77 13.50 13.26
C ALA A 193 4.32 13.01 13.43
N PHE A 194 3.84 12.17 12.50
CA PHE A 194 2.47 11.64 12.53
C PHE A 194 2.38 10.17 12.97
N ASN A 195 3.52 9.50 13.22
CA ASN A 195 3.51 8.15 13.74
C ASN A 195 3.14 8.13 15.23
N ASP A 196 1.96 7.62 15.56
CA ASP A 196 1.41 7.52 16.91
C ASP A 196 1.05 6.03 17.19
N PRO A 197 2.06 5.21 17.59
CA PRO A 197 1.88 3.77 17.78
C PRO A 197 0.70 3.42 18.67
N GLY A 198 -0.11 2.45 18.22
CA GLY A 198 -1.35 2.06 18.88
C GLY A 198 -2.60 2.83 18.44
N ARG A 199 -2.42 3.97 17.76
CA ARG A 199 -3.51 4.80 17.26
C ARG A 199 -3.47 4.99 15.75
N PHE A 200 -2.34 5.44 15.21
CA PHE A 200 -2.10 5.63 13.79
C PHE A 200 -0.65 5.35 13.44
N THR A 201 -0.42 4.53 12.43
CA THR A 201 0.93 4.23 11.96
C THR A 201 1.21 4.94 10.63
N ALA A 202 2.18 5.86 10.64
CA ALA A 202 2.75 6.45 9.44
C ALA A 202 3.98 5.64 9.01
N LEU A 203 3.84 4.78 8.01
CA LEU A 203 4.95 4.02 7.44
C LEU A 203 5.79 4.93 6.54
N ILE A 204 7.10 4.73 6.52
CA ILE A 204 8.01 5.40 5.60
C ILE A 204 8.05 4.61 4.30
N GLY A 205 7.91 5.28 3.16
CA GLY A 205 7.93 4.63 1.86
C GLY A 205 8.20 5.59 0.71
N PHE A 206 8.31 5.04 -0.47
CA PHE A 206 8.39 5.76 -1.73
C PHE A 206 7.94 4.85 -2.87
N GLU A 207 7.64 5.42 -4.03
CA GLU A 207 7.38 4.62 -5.23
C GLU A 207 8.57 4.65 -6.17
N TRP A 208 9.11 3.47 -6.48
CA TRP A 208 10.06 3.28 -7.57
C TRP A 208 9.32 3.18 -8.90
N THR A 209 9.54 4.14 -9.78
CA THR A 209 8.70 4.47 -10.94
C THR A 209 9.25 3.91 -12.25
N SER A 210 9.54 2.63 -12.32
CA SER A 210 10.12 2.04 -13.53
C SER A 210 9.12 2.00 -14.70
N LEU A 211 9.48 2.64 -15.80
CA LEU A 211 8.78 2.61 -17.09
C LEU A 211 9.70 1.98 -18.15
N ILE A 212 9.27 0.86 -18.73
CA ILE A 212 10.00 0.19 -19.79
C ILE A 212 9.26 0.40 -21.11
N ASN A 213 9.69 1.37 -21.90
CA ASN A 213 8.99 1.79 -23.13
C ASN A 213 7.51 2.12 -22.88
N GLY A 214 7.21 2.87 -21.84
CA GLY A 214 5.84 3.22 -21.43
C GLY A 214 5.09 2.12 -20.67
N ASN A 215 5.66 0.92 -20.55
CA ASN A 215 5.06 -0.19 -19.82
C ASN A 215 5.34 -0.07 -18.33
N ASN A 216 4.30 -0.17 -17.53
CA ASN A 216 4.38 -0.03 -16.07
C ASN A 216 5.15 -1.18 -15.41
N MET A 217 6.16 -0.83 -14.64
CA MET A 217 6.92 -1.76 -13.79
C MET A 217 7.13 -1.16 -12.39
N HIS A 218 6.24 -0.30 -11.93
CA HIS A 218 6.32 0.42 -10.66
C HIS A 218 6.25 -0.51 -9.44
N ARG A 219 6.88 -0.10 -8.33
CA ARG A 219 6.78 -0.73 -7.00
C ARG A 219 6.68 0.33 -5.92
N VAL A 220 5.71 0.18 -5.04
CA VAL A 220 5.77 0.85 -3.74
C VAL A 220 6.81 0.14 -2.89
N VAL A 221 7.72 0.91 -2.29
CA VAL A 221 8.74 0.41 -1.37
C VAL A 221 8.42 0.90 0.03
N ILE A 222 8.35 -0.02 0.98
CA ILE A 222 7.97 0.27 2.38
C ILE A 222 9.09 -0.17 3.31
N PHE A 223 9.47 0.70 4.24
CA PHE A 223 10.41 0.41 5.32
C PHE A 223 9.66 -0.07 6.56
N ARG A 224 10.16 -1.14 7.18
CA ARG A 224 9.71 -1.60 8.49
C ARG A 224 10.12 -0.63 9.61
N ASP A 225 11.19 0.08 9.38
CA ASP A 225 11.97 0.80 10.36
C ASP A 225 11.54 2.26 10.51
N ASP A 226 12.13 2.89 11.51
CA ASP A 226 12.03 4.33 11.79
C ASP A 226 12.93 5.19 10.89
N GLY A 227 12.85 6.50 11.10
CA GLY A 227 13.63 7.48 10.35
C GLY A 227 15.14 7.38 10.58
N ASP A 228 15.60 6.85 11.70
CA ASP A 228 17.03 6.70 11.98
C ASP A 228 17.67 5.69 11.03
N ARG A 229 16.95 4.64 10.69
CA ARG A 229 17.39 3.65 9.69
C ARG A 229 17.09 4.09 8.27
N ALA A 230 15.85 4.52 7.98
CA ALA A 230 15.45 4.93 6.62
C ALA A 230 16.29 6.11 6.09
N SER A 231 16.75 7.03 6.95
CA SER A 231 17.58 8.18 6.56
C SER A 231 19.02 7.82 6.16
N GLN A 232 19.45 6.57 6.39
CA GLN A 232 20.79 6.12 5.99
C GLN A 232 20.89 5.84 4.50
N VAL A 233 19.75 5.73 3.81
CA VAL A 233 19.68 5.59 2.35
C VAL A 233 18.83 6.69 1.75
N GLU A 234 18.95 6.91 0.46
CA GLU A 234 18.04 7.74 -0.34
C GLU A 234 17.23 6.83 -1.26
N PRO A 235 15.96 7.14 -1.61
CA PRO A 235 15.14 6.30 -2.47
C PRO A 235 15.83 5.91 -3.78
N TYR A 236 15.66 4.67 -4.21
CA TYR A 236 16.17 4.21 -5.50
C TYR A 236 15.32 4.78 -6.63
N ILE A 237 15.95 5.19 -7.73
CA ILE A 237 15.29 5.74 -8.91
C ILE A 237 15.48 4.84 -10.14
N GLN A 238 14.59 4.99 -11.13
CA GLN A 238 14.78 4.24 -12.38
C GLN A 238 15.80 4.86 -13.34
N THR A 239 16.04 6.19 -13.21
CA THR A 239 16.74 6.95 -14.25
C THR A 239 18.25 6.70 -14.27
N PRO A 240 18.83 6.14 -15.36
CA PRO A 240 20.27 6.01 -15.52
C PRO A 240 20.99 7.36 -15.61
N PRO A 241 22.28 7.46 -15.23
CA PRO A 241 23.15 6.37 -14.76
C PRO A 241 23.08 6.11 -13.26
N ILE A 242 22.26 6.86 -12.50
CA ILE A 242 22.17 6.79 -11.03
C ILE A 242 21.30 5.60 -10.62
N GLY A 243 20.20 5.38 -11.32
CA GLY A 243 19.25 4.28 -11.12
C GLY A 243 19.22 3.30 -12.29
N SER A 244 18.22 2.42 -12.27
CA SER A 244 17.97 1.42 -13.31
C SER A 244 16.48 1.07 -13.38
N PRO A 245 15.91 0.81 -14.57
CA PRO A 245 14.55 0.33 -14.71
C PRO A 245 14.41 -1.19 -14.49
N ASP A 246 15.52 -1.93 -14.25
CA ASP A 246 15.49 -3.37 -14.02
C ASP A 246 15.11 -3.69 -12.56
N PRO A 247 14.00 -4.42 -12.28
CA PRO A 247 13.61 -4.79 -10.91
C PRO A 247 14.70 -5.48 -10.09
N ARG A 248 15.61 -6.21 -10.74
CA ARG A 248 16.75 -6.85 -10.04
C ARG A 248 17.72 -5.85 -9.43
N ASP A 249 17.82 -4.66 -10.01
CA ASP A 249 18.67 -3.61 -9.45
C ASP A 249 17.97 -2.92 -8.26
N LEU A 250 16.63 -2.81 -8.29
CA LEU A 250 15.85 -2.47 -7.11
C LEU A 250 16.07 -3.51 -6.00
N TRP A 251 15.97 -4.81 -6.27
CA TRP A 251 16.19 -5.85 -5.25
C TRP A 251 17.62 -5.82 -4.66
N LYS A 252 18.63 -5.48 -5.45
CA LYS A 252 19.99 -5.22 -4.94
C LYS A 252 20.03 -4.01 -4.00
N TYR A 253 19.28 -2.95 -4.31
CA TYR A 253 19.16 -1.81 -3.41
C TYR A 253 18.51 -2.22 -2.08
N LEU A 254 17.42 -3.01 -2.12
CA LEU A 254 16.78 -3.54 -0.92
C LEU A 254 17.75 -4.40 -0.09
N THR A 255 18.47 -5.30 -0.73
CA THR A 255 19.55 -6.09 -0.09
C THR A 255 20.61 -5.20 0.56
N SER A 256 21.00 -4.11 -0.12
CA SER A 256 22.00 -3.17 0.40
C SER A 256 21.51 -2.41 1.61
N TYR A 257 20.22 -2.07 1.65
CA TYR A 257 19.59 -1.43 2.81
C TYR A 257 19.69 -2.34 4.04
N GLU A 258 19.21 -3.58 3.95
CA GLU A 258 19.29 -4.54 5.05
C GLU A 258 20.73 -4.76 5.53
N ALA A 259 21.65 -4.98 4.59
CA ALA A 259 23.06 -5.20 4.93
C ALA A 259 23.71 -3.99 5.62
N LYS A 260 23.29 -2.77 5.26
CA LYS A 260 23.84 -1.52 5.79
C LYS A 260 23.26 -1.16 7.15
N THR A 261 21.95 -1.35 7.32
CA THR A 261 21.21 -0.79 8.44
C THR A 261 20.77 -1.83 9.47
N GLY A 262 20.72 -3.10 9.07
CA GLY A 262 20.08 -4.17 9.84
C GLY A 262 18.57 -3.99 9.98
N GLY A 263 17.96 -3.20 9.10
CA GLY A 263 16.51 -3.01 8.99
C GLY A 263 15.88 -3.95 7.99
N ASP A 264 14.56 -3.84 7.79
CA ASP A 264 13.76 -4.62 6.85
C ASP A 264 13.00 -3.71 5.88
N ILE A 265 12.80 -4.19 4.65
CA ILE A 265 12.19 -3.43 3.56
C ILE A 265 11.52 -4.38 2.57
N LEU A 266 10.42 -3.98 1.96
CA LEU A 266 9.73 -4.76 0.93
C LEU A 266 9.31 -3.90 -0.25
N ALA A 267 8.96 -4.53 -1.37
CA ALA A 267 8.43 -3.88 -2.57
C ALA A 267 7.10 -4.50 -3.00
N ILE A 268 6.16 -3.65 -3.44
CA ILE A 268 4.82 -4.07 -3.86
C ILE A 268 4.59 -3.65 -5.30
N PRO A 269 4.62 -4.58 -6.27
CA PRO A 269 4.23 -4.28 -7.64
C PRO A 269 2.75 -3.92 -7.75
N HIS A 270 2.45 -3.00 -8.64
CA HIS A 270 1.09 -2.55 -8.91
C HIS A 270 0.87 -2.22 -10.38
N ASN A 271 -0.40 -2.07 -10.78
CA ASN A 271 -0.80 -1.83 -12.16
C ASN A 271 -0.14 -2.77 -13.17
N GLY A 272 -0.17 -4.07 -12.88
CA GLY A 272 0.21 -5.08 -13.86
C GLY A 272 -0.58 -4.93 -15.16
N ASN A 273 -1.86 -4.54 -15.04
CA ASN A 273 -2.77 -4.26 -16.16
C ASN A 273 -2.30 -3.14 -17.12
N LEU A 274 -1.28 -2.36 -16.76
CA LEU A 274 -0.67 -1.32 -17.61
C LEU A 274 0.76 -1.65 -18.05
N SER A 275 1.16 -2.92 -17.91
CA SER A 275 2.52 -3.38 -18.22
C SER A 275 2.70 -4.00 -19.61
N ASN A 276 1.62 -4.12 -20.39
CA ASN A 276 1.62 -4.87 -21.65
C ASN A 276 2.33 -6.24 -21.54
N GLY A 277 2.00 -6.96 -20.45
CA GLY A 277 2.38 -8.37 -20.24
C GLY A 277 3.75 -8.59 -19.59
N ILE A 278 4.51 -7.54 -19.25
CA ILE A 278 5.87 -7.72 -18.72
C ILE A 278 5.97 -7.78 -17.19
N MET A 279 4.87 -7.47 -16.45
CA MET A 279 4.87 -7.48 -14.99
C MET A 279 5.10 -8.89 -14.41
N PHE A 280 4.42 -9.91 -14.94
CA PHE A 280 4.48 -11.28 -14.44
C PHE A 280 4.97 -12.28 -15.52
N PRO A 281 6.25 -12.25 -15.89
CA PRO A 281 6.79 -13.11 -16.94
C PRO A 281 6.73 -14.60 -16.55
N LEU A 282 6.43 -15.48 -17.53
CA LEU A 282 6.42 -16.94 -17.35
C LEU A 282 7.75 -17.60 -17.71
N LYS A 283 8.40 -17.15 -18.78
CA LYS A 283 9.62 -17.79 -19.33
C LYS A 283 10.80 -16.85 -19.45
N ALA A 284 10.54 -15.63 -19.87
CA ALA A 284 11.57 -14.61 -20.10
C ALA A 284 11.11 -13.26 -19.59
N GLN A 285 12.05 -12.49 -19.09
CA GLN A 285 11.89 -11.12 -18.62
C GLN A 285 11.70 -10.17 -19.81
N TRP A 286 11.32 -8.93 -19.54
CA TRP A 286 11.17 -7.85 -20.52
C TRP A 286 12.35 -7.66 -21.49
N ASN A 287 13.57 -7.96 -21.04
CA ASN A 287 14.81 -7.86 -21.83
C ASN A 287 15.19 -9.16 -22.56
N GLY A 288 14.29 -10.14 -22.62
CA GLY A 288 14.50 -11.44 -23.27
C GLY A 288 15.34 -12.44 -22.47
N LYS A 289 15.89 -12.06 -21.31
CA LYS A 289 16.61 -12.98 -20.43
C LYS A 289 15.65 -14.02 -19.86
N ARG A 290 16.03 -15.28 -19.88
CA ARG A 290 15.23 -16.36 -19.27
C ARG A 290 15.12 -16.14 -17.75
N LEU A 291 13.98 -16.56 -17.18
CA LEU A 291 13.86 -16.70 -15.75
C LEU A 291 14.79 -17.81 -15.25
N ASP A 292 15.61 -17.49 -14.26
CA ASP A 292 16.50 -18.41 -13.56
C ASP A 292 16.18 -18.47 -12.06
N ARG A 293 16.85 -19.37 -11.34
CA ARG A 293 16.63 -19.54 -9.88
C ARG A 293 16.89 -18.25 -9.11
N THR A 294 17.91 -17.47 -9.48
CA THR A 294 18.23 -16.22 -8.80
C THR A 294 17.08 -15.23 -8.92
N TYR A 295 16.56 -15.02 -10.13
CA TYR A 295 15.43 -14.12 -10.35
C TYR A 295 14.20 -14.51 -9.53
N VAL A 296 13.81 -15.80 -9.54
CA VAL A 296 12.60 -16.24 -8.87
C VAL A 296 12.72 -16.20 -7.34
N THR A 297 13.91 -16.52 -6.81
CA THR A 297 14.16 -16.45 -5.36
C THR A 297 14.21 -15.01 -4.85
N GLU A 298 14.87 -14.11 -5.59
CA GLU A 298 14.90 -12.70 -5.21
C GLU A 298 13.51 -12.07 -5.27
N ARG A 299 12.73 -12.39 -6.30
CA ARG A 299 11.37 -11.87 -6.43
C ARG A 299 10.44 -12.36 -5.31
N ASP A 300 10.47 -13.63 -4.99
CA ASP A 300 9.70 -14.22 -3.89
C ASP A 300 10.02 -13.56 -2.54
N ARG A 301 11.30 -13.25 -2.33
CA ARG A 301 11.77 -12.57 -1.12
C ARG A 301 11.27 -11.13 -1.02
N TRP A 302 11.40 -10.34 -2.09
CA TRP A 302 11.25 -8.90 -2.03
C TRP A 302 9.85 -8.40 -2.37
N GLU A 303 9.06 -9.21 -3.08
CA GLU A 303 7.71 -8.86 -3.52
C GLU A 303 6.65 -9.79 -2.89
N PRO A 304 6.48 -9.77 -1.55
CA PRO A 304 5.53 -10.66 -0.86
C PRO A 304 4.08 -10.30 -1.13
N LEU A 305 3.80 -9.11 -1.64
CA LEU A 305 2.47 -8.59 -1.91
C LEU A 305 2.34 -8.12 -3.37
N VAL A 306 1.10 -7.99 -3.82
CA VAL A 306 0.71 -7.28 -5.04
C VAL A 306 -0.50 -6.41 -4.76
N GLU A 307 -0.50 -5.22 -5.32
CA GLU A 307 -1.68 -4.35 -5.33
C GLU A 307 -2.61 -4.79 -6.46
N ALA A 308 -3.74 -5.41 -6.09
CA ALA A 308 -4.68 -6.01 -7.03
C ALA A 308 -5.75 -5.03 -7.51
N THR A 309 -6.00 -3.94 -6.78
CA THR A 309 -6.99 -2.92 -7.16
C THR A 309 -6.56 -1.54 -6.71
N GLN A 310 -6.76 -0.56 -7.56
CA GLN A 310 -6.51 0.86 -7.30
C GLN A 310 -7.21 1.71 -8.36
N ILE A 311 -7.03 3.04 -8.31
CA ILE A 311 -7.78 3.99 -9.15
C ILE A 311 -7.56 3.83 -10.67
N LYS A 312 -6.46 3.18 -11.10
CA LYS A 312 -6.18 2.88 -12.52
C LYS A 312 -6.65 1.46 -12.92
N GLY A 313 -7.72 0.98 -12.33
CA GLY A 313 -8.40 -0.25 -12.68
C GLY A 313 -8.04 -1.45 -11.79
N ASP A 314 -8.78 -2.52 -11.99
CA ASP A 314 -8.56 -3.81 -11.34
C ASP A 314 -7.39 -4.56 -11.98
N GLY A 315 -6.59 -5.18 -11.16
CA GLY A 315 -5.46 -6.04 -11.54
C GLY A 315 -5.62 -7.47 -11.05
N GLU A 316 -6.80 -7.87 -10.54
CA GLU A 316 -7.02 -9.23 -10.04
C GLU A 316 -7.17 -10.23 -11.17
N THR A 317 -8.13 -10.00 -12.09
CA THR A 317 -8.37 -10.88 -13.23
C THR A 317 -8.98 -10.13 -14.43
N HIS A 318 -9.23 -10.85 -15.53
CA HIS A 318 -9.81 -10.32 -16.75
C HIS A 318 -10.75 -11.37 -17.38
N PRO A 319 -11.86 -10.99 -18.04
CA PRO A 319 -12.82 -11.94 -18.64
C PRO A 319 -12.21 -12.98 -19.60
N LEU A 320 -11.17 -12.61 -20.34
CA LEU A 320 -10.46 -13.55 -21.23
C LEU A 320 -9.59 -14.57 -20.48
N LEU A 321 -9.22 -14.28 -19.21
CA LEU A 321 -8.40 -15.15 -18.38
C LEU A 321 -9.23 -16.00 -17.42
N SER A 322 -10.39 -15.49 -17.01
CA SER A 322 -11.33 -16.15 -16.09
C SER A 322 -12.75 -16.11 -16.65
N PRO A 323 -13.02 -16.81 -17.77
CA PRO A 323 -14.30 -16.72 -18.48
C PRO A 323 -15.50 -17.29 -17.70
N ASP A 324 -15.26 -18.09 -16.68
CA ASP A 324 -16.29 -18.67 -15.81
C ASP A 324 -16.58 -17.82 -14.56
N ASP A 325 -15.91 -16.66 -14.41
CA ASP A 325 -16.14 -15.71 -13.32
C ASP A 325 -16.99 -14.54 -13.80
N GLU A 326 -18.23 -14.45 -13.29
CA GLU A 326 -19.16 -13.37 -13.65
C GLU A 326 -18.73 -11.96 -13.18
N PHE A 327 -17.70 -11.86 -12.30
CA PHE A 327 -17.15 -10.60 -11.81
C PHE A 327 -15.80 -10.23 -12.42
N ALA A 328 -15.32 -11.01 -13.38
CA ALA A 328 -14.01 -10.80 -14.00
C ALA A 328 -13.89 -9.48 -14.80
N ASP A 329 -15.01 -8.83 -15.12
CA ASP A 329 -15.06 -7.56 -15.86
C ASP A 329 -15.13 -6.32 -14.95
N TYR A 330 -14.92 -6.48 -13.63
CA TYR A 330 -14.93 -5.36 -12.69
C TYR A 330 -13.83 -4.36 -13.01
N GLU A 331 -14.22 -3.09 -13.26
CA GLU A 331 -13.34 -1.92 -13.43
C GLU A 331 -12.08 -2.17 -14.29
N THR A 332 -12.25 -2.83 -15.43
CA THR A 332 -11.15 -3.24 -16.31
C THR A 332 -10.53 -2.04 -17.04
N TRP A 333 -9.19 -1.91 -16.97
CA TRP A 333 -8.38 -1.01 -17.79
C TRP A 333 -7.45 -1.82 -18.69
N ASP A 334 -7.84 -2.00 -19.94
CA ASP A 334 -7.16 -2.87 -20.91
C ASP A 334 -6.88 -2.20 -22.27
N VAL A 335 -6.84 -0.87 -22.30
CA VAL A 335 -6.64 -0.10 -23.54
C VAL A 335 -5.19 -0.18 -24.05
N GLY A 336 -4.21 -0.08 -23.16
CA GLY A 336 -2.80 -0.05 -23.51
C GLY A 336 -1.87 -0.03 -22.31
N ASN A 337 -0.59 0.32 -22.56
CA ASN A 337 0.38 0.57 -21.50
C ASN A 337 0.10 1.89 -20.75
N LEU A 338 0.90 2.21 -19.73
CA LEU A 338 0.63 3.34 -18.82
C LEU A 338 0.54 4.70 -19.53
N ASP A 339 1.42 4.97 -20.49
CA ASP A 339 1.45 6.23 -21.26
C ASP A 339 0.63 6.16 -22.56
N LEU A 340 -0.09 5.07 -22.80
CA LEU A 340 -0.86 4.78 -24.02
C LEU A 340 -0.06 4.92 -25.32
N SER A 341 1.26 4.75 -25.25
CA SER A 341 2.13 4.73 -26.44
C SER A 341 1.99 3.44 -27.26
N GLN A 342 1.46 2.38 -26.62
CA GLN A 342 1.24 1.07 -27.25
C GLN A 342 -0.11 0.51 -26.82
N ALA A 343 -0.95 0.19 -27.82
CA ALA A 343 -2.21 -0.52 -27.59
C ALA A 343 -1.96 -1.94 -27.05
N LYS A 344 -2.90 -2.44 -26.26
CA LYS A 344 -2.87 -3.80 -25.72
C LYS A 344 -3.32 -4.84 -26.75
N THR A 345 -2.77 -6.05 -26.60
CA THR A 345 -3.21 -7.26 -27.33
C THR A 345 -3.52 -8.37 -26.36
N ASP A 346 -4.40 -9.31 -26.73
CA ASP A 346 -4.91 -10.35 -25.84
C ASP A 346 -3.81 -11.24 -25.23
N ASP A 347 -2.70 -11.47 -25.94
CA ASP A 347 -1.57 -12.27 -25.46
C ASP A 347 -0.76 -11.59 -24.35
N MET A 348 -0.90 -10.28 -24.17
CA MET A 348 -0.27 -9.52 -23.07
C MET A 348 -0.98 -9.76 -21.74
N LEU A 349 -2.32 -9.92 -21.75
CA LEU A 349 -3.16 -10.01 -20.56
C LEU A 349 -2.68 -11.06 -19.56
N ALA A 350 -2.25 -12.22 -20.02
CA ALA A 350 -1.78 -13.28 -19.14
C ALA A 350 -0.53 -12.91 -18.31
N GLY A 351 0.22 -11.86 -18.68
CA GLY A 351 1.38 -11.32 -17.94
C GLY A 351 1.06 -10.18 -17.01
N GLU A 352 -0.21 -9.84 -16.81
CA GLU A 352 -0.66 -8.60 -16.17
C GLU A 352 -1.44 -8.78 -14.88
N TYR A 353 -2.26 -9.83 -14.78
CA TYR A 353 -3.25 -9.98 -13.72
C TYR A 353 -2.80 -10.94 -12.62
N ALA A 354 -3.16 -10.64 -11.39
CA ALA A 354 -2.70 -11.34 -10.20
C ALA A 354 -3.10 -12.82 -10.15
N ARG A 355 -4.35 -13.17 -10.51
CA ARG A 355 -4.79 -14.58 -10.52
C ARG A 355 -4.01 -15.41 -11.56
N GLU A 356 -3.74 -14.84 -12.74
CA GLU A 356 -2.92 -15.51 -13.73
C GLU A 356 -1.46 -15.63 -13.27
N ALA A 357 -0.94 -14.60 -12.60
CA ALA A 357 0.40 -14.65 -12.01
C ALA A 357 0.52 -15.76 -10.95
N LEU A 358 -0.47 -15.93 -10.06
CA LEU A 358 -0.51 -17.05 -9.09
C LEU A 358 -0.43 -18.40 -9.79
N LYS A 359 -1.21 -18.60 -10.87
CA LYS A 359 -1.15 -19.84 -11.67
C LYS A 359 0.21 -20.03 -12.36
N ARG A 360 0.78 -18.97 -12.94
CA ARG A 360 2.13 -18.97 -13.53
C ARG A 360 3.20 -19.30 -12.50
N GLY A 361 3.04 -18.80 -11.26
CA GLY A 361 3.93 -19.11 -10.15
C GLY A 361 4.04 -20.61 -9.87
N LEU A 362 2.91 -21.34 -9.87
CA LEU A 362 2.91 -22.80 -9.73
C LEU A 362 3.68 -23.48 -10.88
N ALA A 363 3.50 -23.02 -12.12
CA ALA A 363 4.22 -23.57 -13.27
C ALA A 363 5.73 -23.26 -13.24
N ILE A 364 6.11 -22.12 -12.68
CA ILE A 364 7.52 -21.76 -12.48
C ILE A 364 8.14 -22.60 -11.37
N GLU A 365 7.45 -22.77 -10.25
CA GLU A 365 7.88 -23.61 -9.11
C GLU A 365 8.16 -25.04 -9.54
N ALA A 366 7.27 -25.63 -10.32
CA ALA A 366 7.46 -26.97 -10.88
C ALA A 366 8.74 -27.11 -11.74
N ARG A 367 9.30 -26.01 -12.24
CA ARG A 367 10.49 -25.96 -13.10
C ARG A 367 11.75 -25.46 -12.39
N LEU A 368 11.59 -24.52 -11.46
CA LEU A 368 12.71 -23.80 -10.83
C LEU A 368 12.76 -23.96 -9.30
N ASP A 369 11.85 -24.75 -8.71
CA ASP A 369 11.74 -25.06 -7.27
C ASP A 369 11.43 -23.84 -6.38
N THR A 370 10.97 -22.72 -6.96
CA THR A 370 10.54 -21.51 -6.24
C THR A 370 9.40 -20.84 -7.01
N ASN A 371 8.37 -20.41 -6.27
CA ASN A 371 7.23 -19.66 -6.80
C ASN A 371 7.42 -18.16 -6.58
N PRO A 372 7.76 -17.37 -7.62
CA PRO A 372 8.01 -15.94 -7.47
C PRO A 372 6.73 -15.10 -7.33
N TYR A 373 5.55 -15.70 -7.42
CA TYR A 373 4.25 -15.03 -7.40
C TYR A 373 3.35 -15.55 -6.28
N LYS A 374 3.94 -16.05 -5.20
CA LYS A 374 3.23 -16.50 -4.01
C LYS A 374 2.94 -15.33 -3.06
N PHE A 375 2.29 -14.31 -3.60
CA PHE A 375 2.04 -13.04 -2.93
C PHE A 375 0.64 -12.99 -2.29
N GLY A 376 0.47 -12.11 -1.28
CA GLY A 376 -0.83 -11.64 -0.80
C GLY A 376 -1.33 -10.50 -1.70
N MET A 377 -2.65 -10.34 -1.82
CA MET A 377 -3.29 -9.29 -2.60
C MET A 377 -3.83 -8.20 -1.69
N ILE A 378 -3.52 -6.94 -2.00
CA ILE A 378 -4.03 -5.75 -1.30
C ILE A 378 -4.72 -4.79 -2.26
N GLY A 379 -5.47 -3.84 -1.72
CA GLY A 379 -5.95 -2.67 -2.45
C GLY A 379 -5.25 -1.42 -1.96
N ALA A 380 -5.20 -0.38 -2.79
CA ALA A 380 -4.69 0.93 -2.45
C ALA A 380 -5.43 2.01 -3.23
N THR A 381 -5.20 3.29 -2.92
CA THR A 381 -5.85 4.35 -3.70
C THR A 381 -5.05 4.76 -4.93
N ASP A 382 -3.75 4.83 -4.84
CA ASP A 382 -2.89 5.48 -5.83
C ASP A 382 -3.43 6.87 -6.23
N SER A 383 -4.06 7.54 -5.26
CA SER A 383 -4.61 8.87 -5.47
C SER A 383 -3.49 9.90 -5.53
N HIS A 384 -3.58 10.82 -6.49
CA HIS A 384 -2.64 11.92 -6.66
C HIS A 384 -3.20 13.24 -6.10
N THR A 385 -4.08 13.15 -5.10
CA THR A 385 -4.76 14.30 -4.48
C THR A 385 -4.33 14.54 -3.03
N SER A 386 -3.45 13.71 -2.46
CA SER A 386 -3.11 13.62 -1.02
C SER A 386 -4.28 13.17 -0.14
N LEU A 387 -5.37 12.72 -0.72
CA LEU A 387 -6.60 12.35 -0.04
C LEU A 387 -6.83 10.84 -0.18
N ALA A 388 -6.41 10.07 0.80
CA ALA A 388 -6.54 8.60 0.84
C ALA A 388 -7.99 8.22 1.12
N THR A 389 -8.84 8.21 0.09
CA THR A 389 -10.25 7.84 0.20
C THR A 389 -10.69 6.96 -0.97
N ALA A 390 -11.41 5.88 -0.63
CA ALA A 390 -12.07 4.98 -1.57
C ALA A 390 -13.59 5.00 -1.39
N ALA A 391 -14.13 6.00 -0.68
CA ALA A 391 -15.57 6.14 -0.43
C ALA A 391 -16.22 6.95 -1.56
N GLU A 392 -17.30 6.44 -2.15
CA GLU A 392 -18.01 7.06 -3.27
C GLU A 392 -18.52 8.48 -2.96
N ASP A 393 -18.98 8.71 -1.73
CA ASP A 393 -19.52 9.99 -1.29
C ASP A 393 -18.43 11.01 -0.89
N ASN A 394 -17.16 10.62 -0.96
CA ASN A 394 -15.98 11.44 -0.62
C ASN A 394 -14.81 11.19 -1.56
N PHE A 395 -15.09 10.97 -2.84
CA PHE A 395 -14.10 10.62 -3.84
C PHE A 395 -13.59 11.86 -4.59
N PHE A 396 -12.26 11.99 -4.69
CA PHE A 396 -11.58 13.14 -5.30
C PHE A 396 -10.87 12.80 -6.62
N GLY A 397 -11.11 11.62 -7.17
CA GLY A 397 -10.51 11.19 -8.44
C GLY A 397 -9.02 10.93 -8.38
N LYS A 398 -8.44 10.70 -9.55
CA LYS A 398 -6.99 10.44 -9.70
C LYS A 398 -6.18 11.71 -9.54
N HIS A 399 -6.59 12.79 -10.20
CA HIS A 399 -5.85 14.05 -10.26
C HIS A 399 -6.73 15.25 -9.92
N THR A 400 -6.20 16.16 -9.12
CA THR A 400 -6.87 17.40 -8.71
C THR A 400 -7.23 18.31 -9.89
N GLY A 401 -6.49 18.27 -10.98
CA GLY A 401 -6.75 19.11 -12.17
C GLY A 401 -8.02 18.73 -12.94
N THR A 402 -8.54 17.52 -12.74
CA THR A 402 -9.75 17.02 -13.42
C THR A 402 -10.89 16.74 -12.45
N GLU A 403 -10.62 16.54 -11.17
CA GLU A 403 -11.60 16.16 -10.16
C GLU A 403 -11.49 17.05 -8.91
N PRO A 404 -12.59 17.18 -8.13
CA PRO A 404 -13.95 16.71 -8.41
C PRO A 404 -14.61 17.51 -9.54
N SER A 405 -15.40 16.83 -10.39
CA SER A 405 -16.07 17.43 -11.54
C SER A 405 -17.49 16.88 -11.73
N THR A 406 -18.43 17.76 -12.06
CA THR A 406 -19.79 17.38 -12.48
C THR A 406 -19.82 16.71 -13.85
N GLU A 407 -18.75 16.89 -14.64
CA GLU A 407 -18.60 16.37 -15.99
C GLU A 407 -17.76 15.09 -16.06
N ARG A 408 -17.44 14.48 -14.90
CA ARG A 408 -16.59 13.29 -14.78
C ARG A 408 -16.98 12.16 -15.74
N TRP A 409 -18.27 11.97 -15.97
CA TRP A 409 -18.83 10.93 -16.83
C TRP A 409 -18.63 11.20 -18.34
N THR A 410 -18.18 12.39 -18.76
CA THR A 410 -18.04 12.79 -20.17
C THR A 410 -16.63 13.17 -20.58
N HIS A 411 -15.75 13.58 -19.66
CA HIS A 411 -14.40 13.98 -20.03
C HIS A 411 -13.43 12.79 -20.03
N PRO A 412 -12.45 12.77 -20.93
CA PRO A 412 -11.41 11.75 -20.91
C PRO A 412 -10.42 12.00 -19.77
N PHE A 413 -9.98 10.91 -19.13
CA PHE A 413 -8.83 10.91 -18.23
C PHE A 413 -7.51 11.00 -19.04
N ALA A 414 -7.39 10.16 -20.07
CA ALA A 414 -6.28 10.15 -21.02
C ALA A 414 -6.80 9.81 -22.42
N SER A 415 -6.20 10.40 -23.45
CA SER A 415 -6.58 10.17 -24.83
C SER A 415 -5.35 10.24 -25.74
N THR A 416 -5.13 9.19 -26.53
CA THR A 416 -4.09 9.08 -27.56
C THR A 416 -4.68 8.46 -28.82
N GLU A 417 -3.88 8.27 -29.87
CA GLU A 417 -4.28 7.52 -31.07
C GLU A 417 -4.56 6.04 -30.78
N ASN A 418 -4.01 5.48 -29.71
CA ASN A 418 -4.17 4.08 -29.32
C ASN A 418 -5.43 3.82 -28.48
N GLY A 419 -6.07 4.87 -27.93
CA GLY A 419 -7.30 4.72 -27.19
C GLY A 419 -7.60 5.88 -26.24
N VAL A 420 -8.72 5.73 -25.53
CA VAL A 420 -9.23 6.71 -24.57
C VAL A 420 -9.61 6.00 -23.28
N ILE A 421 -9.16 6.55 -22.15
CA ILE A 421 -9.64 6.21 -20.82
C ILE A 421 -10.50 7.36 -20.32
N GLN A 422 -11.73 7.07 -19.96
CA GLN A 422 -12.69 8.07 -19.49
C GLN A 422 -12.50 8.37 -18.00
N GLY A 423 -12.85 9.59 -17.58
CA GLY A 423 -12.75 9.99 -16.16
C GLY A 423 -13.55 9.10 -15.22
N TRP A 424 -14.72 8.61 -15.66
CA TRP A 424 -15.56 7.72 -14.87
C TRP A 424 -14.94 6.33 -14.61
N GLN A 425 -13.96 5.89 -15.42
CA GLN A 425 -13.25 4.63 -15.22
C GLN A 425 -12.23 4.69 -14.07
N SER A 426 -11.93 5.89 -13.53
CA SER A 426 -11.00 6.06 -12.39
C SER A 426 -11.70 5.84 -11.05
N VAL A 427 -12.31 4.68 -10.82
CA VAL A 427 -13.14 4.39 -9.63
C VAL A 427 -12.76 3.10 -8.88
N ALA A 428 -11.99 2.21 -9.50
CA ALA A 428 -11.54 0.96 -8.87
C ALA A 428 -10.49 1.20 -7.77
N SER A 429 -10.71 2.22 -6.94
CA SER A 429 -9.86 2.53 -5.79
C SER A 429 -10.07 1.52 -4.68
N GLY A 430 -9.04 1.28 -3.86
CA GLY A 430 -9.11 0.26 -2.83
C GLY A 430 -8.44 0.65 -1.52
N LEU A 431 -8.59 -0.22 -0.54
CA LEU A 431 -7.90 -0.17 0.74
C LEU A 431 -7.23 -1.52 1.04
N ALA A 432 -6.16 -1.48 1.80
CA ALA A 432 -5.53 -2.66 2.37
C ALA A 432 -6.03 -2.91 3.80
N ALA A 433 -6.40 -4.15 4.07
CA ALA A 433 -6.69 -4.66 5.40
C ALA A 433 -5.55 -5.57 5.84
N VAL A 434 -4.94 -5.28 6.98
CA VAL A 434 -3.78 -6.00 7.50
C VAL A 434 -4.11 -6.63 8.85
N TRP A 435 -3.97 -7.93 8.96
CA TRP A 435 -4.16 -8.66 10.22
C TRP A 435 -2.86 -8.58 11.05
N ALA A 436 -2.61 -7.41 11.64
CA ALA A 436 -1.50 -7.19 12.55
C ALA A 436 -1.95 -7.28 14.01
N THR A 437 -1.05 -7.73 14.89
CA THR A 437 -1.33 -7.87 16.32
C THR A 437 -1.41 -6.52 17.04
N GLU A 438 -0.73 -5.51 16.50
CA GLU A 438 -0.64 -4.16 17.05
C GLU A 438 -0.64 -3.14 15.92
N ASN A 439 -1.07 -1.91 16.20
CA ASN A 439 -0.95 -0.80 15.25
C ASN A 439 0.42 -0.13 15.43
N THR A 440 1.46 -0.77 14.90
CA THR A 440 2.85 -0.29 14.87
C THR A 440 3.46 -0.62 13.51
N ARG A 441 4.55 0.08 13.13
CA ARG A 441 5.28 -0.18 11.87
C ARG A 441 5.69 -1.63 11.75
N GLU A 442 6.31 -2.14 12.81
CA GLU A 442 6.85 -3.50 12.86
C GLU A 442 5.73 -4.53 12.71
N ALA A 443 4.64 -4.40 13.46
CA ALA A 443 3.58 -5.40 13.43
C ALA A 443 2.80 -5.39 12.11
N ILE A 444 2.59 -4.21 11.51
CA ILE A 444 1.96 -4.08 10.18
C ILE A 444 2.86 -4.66 9.11
N PHE A 445 4.14 -4.30 9.12
CA PHE A 445 5.12 -4.81 8.16
C PHE A 445 5.26 -6.33 8.26
N ASP A 446 5.42 -6.88 9.46
CA ASP A 446 5.54 -8.32 9.70
C ASP A 446 4.28 -9.08 9.22
N ALA A 447 3.09 -8.46 9.33
CA ALA A 447 1.86 -9.03 8.78
C ALA A 447 1.82 -8.97 7.25
N MET A 448 2.36 -7.92 6.64
CA MET A 448 2.54 -7.81 5.20
C MET A 448 3.50 -8.88 4.67
N GLU A 449 4.65 -9.10 5.33
CA GLU A 449 5.61 -10.15 4.95
C GLU A 449 5.01 -11.54 5.02
N ARG A 450 4.26 -11.87 6.08
CA ARG A 450 3.58 -13.17 6.17
C ARG A 450 2.28 -13.23 5.37
N LYS A 451 1.94 -12.16 4.61
CA LYS A 451 0.81 -12.08 3.67
C LYS A 451 -0.56 -12.24 4.34
N GLU A 452 -0.65 -11.92 5.62
CA GLU A 452 -1.91 -11.96 6.37
C GLU A 452 -2.68 -10.65 6.13
N VAL A 453 -3.05 -10.46 4.87
CA VAL A 453 -3.62 -9.24 4.31
C VAL A 453 -4.72 -9.56 3.30
N TYR A 454 -5.57 -8.58 3.01
CA TYR A 454 -6.46 -8.61 1.84
C TYR A 454 -6.78 -7.20 1.37
N GLY A 455 -7.24 -7.08 0.12
CA GLY A 455 -7.73 -5.83 -0.46
C GLY A 455 -9.24 -5.75 -0.47
N THR A 456 -9.77 -4.54 -0.47
CA THR A 456 -11.17 -4.26 -0.82
C THR A 456 -11.21 -3.11 -1.83
N THR A 457 -12.36 -2.96 -2.50
CA THR A 457 -12.63 -1.88 -3.44
C THR A 457 -13.29 -0.66 -2.76
N GLY A 458 -12.98 -0.45 -1.48
CA GLY A 458 -13.45 0.70 -0.68
C GLY A 458 -14.20 0.31 0.60
N PRO A 459 -15.22 -0.56 0.56
CA PRO A 459 -15.91 -1.02 1.77
C PRO A 459 -14.97 -1.73 2.74
N ARG A 460 -15.10 -1.44 4.05
CA ARG A 460 -14.27 -2.07 5.09
C ARG A 460 -14.89 -3.38 5.59
N MET A 461 -15.09 -4.31 4.68
CA MET A 461 -15.53 -5.67 5.00
C MET A 461 -14.43 -6.43 5.76
N MET A 462 -14.79 -7.17 6.82
CA MET A 462 -13.82 -8.05 7.48
C MET A 462 -13.90 -9.44 6.88
N VAL A 463 -12.74 -9.95 6.42
CA VAL A 463 -12.62 -11.28 5.82
C VAL A 463 -11.51 -12.05 6.54
N ARG A 464 -11.80 -13.30 6.93
CA ARG A 464 -10.80 -14.26 7.39
C ARG A 464 -10.91 -15.55 6.62
N LEU A 465 -9.76 -16.13 6.28
CA LEU A 465 -9.65 -17.43 5.67
C LEU A 465 -8.61 -18.26 6.42
N PHE A 466 -8.98 -19.51 6.76
CA PHE A 466 -8.05 -20.49 7.31
C PHE A 466 -8.13 -21.77 6.51
N GLY A 467 -6.98 -22.39 6.24
CA GLY A 467 -6.88 -23.73 5.67
C GLY A 467 -6.35 -24.73 6.68
N GLY A 468 -6.90 -25.96 6.72
CA GLY A 468 -6.47 -26.98 7.65
C GLY A 468 -6.89 -28.39 7.22
N TRP A 469 -6.32 -29.41 7.87
CA TRP A 469 -6.64 -30.81 7.60
C TRP A 469 -7.68 -31.37 8.60
N ASP A 470 -7.77 -30.78 9.79
CA ASP A 470 -8.55 -31.29 10.92
C ASP A 470 -9.76 -30.42 11.30
N PHE A 471 -10.16 -29.49 10.43
CA PHE A 471 -11.37 -28.71 10.66
C PHE A 471 -12.62 -29.58 10.54
N THR A 472 -13.57 -29.32 11.43
CA THR A 472 -14.87 -29.97 11.49
C THR A 472 -16.00 -28.95 11.37
N ASP A 473 -17.23 -29.41 11.08
CA ASP A 473 -18.39 -28.54 11.00
C ASP A 473 -18.74 -27.84 12.33
N GLN A 474 -18.20 -28.33 13.46
CA GLN A 474 -18.37 -27.71 14.77
C GLN A 474 -17.43 -26.51 14.96
N ASP A 475 -16.31 -26.49 14.31
CA ASP A 475 -15.29 -25.43 14.45
C ASP A 475 -15.80 -24.08 13.98
N ILE A 476 -16.64 -24.05 12.93
CA ILE A 476 -17.24 -22.82 12.41
C ILE A 476 -18.25 -22.18 13.40
N ASN A 477 -18.83 -22.99 14.30
CA ASN A 477 -19.76 -22.53 15.31
C ASN A 477 -19.08 -22.14 16.63
N SER A 478 -17.75 -22.14 16.68
CA SER A 478 -16.99 -21.69 17.85
C SER A 478 -17.30 -20.21 18.14
N ARG A 479 -17.38 -19.86 19.43
CA ARG A 479 -17.47 -18.45 19.85
C ARG A 479 -16.21 -17.65 19.53
N MET A 480 -15.11 -18.34 19.27
CA MET A 480 -13.80 -17.76 18.95
C MET A 480 -13.17 -18.50 17.75
N PRO A 481 -13.75 -18.33 16.56
CA PRO A 481 -13.33 -19.10 15.38
C PRO A 481 -11.87 -18.81 14.99
N ALA A 482 -11.37 -17.60 15.27
CA ALA A 482 -9.97 -17.26 15.00
C ALA A 482 -9.00 -18.13 15.84
N VAL A 483 -9.31 -18.39 17.13
CA VAL A 483 -8.48 -19.30 17.96
C VAL A 483 -8.37 -20.65 17.30
N VAL A 484 -9.51 -21.23 16.93
CA VAL A 484 -9.56 -22.54 16.26
C VAL A 484 -8.79 -22.51 14.94
N GLY A 485 -8.93 -21.44 14.17
CA GLY A 485 -8.23 -21.25 12.90
C GLY A 485 -6.72 -21.30 13.04
N TYR A 486 -6.16 -20.55 14.01
CA TYR A 486 -4.71 -20.53 14.27
C TYR A 486 -4.19 -21.81 14.95
N GLU A 487 -5.01 -22.47 15.78
CA GLU A 487 -4.60 -23.70 16.45
C GLU A 487 -4.59 -24.93 15.53
N LYS A 488 -5.56 -25.04 14.62
CA LYS A 488 -5.76 -26.22 13.76
C LYS A 488 -5.29 -26.04 12.33
N GLY A 489 -5.03 -24.81 11.89
CA GLY A 489 -4.74 -24.52 10.50
C GLY A 489 -3.74 -23.39 10.31
N VAL A 490 -3.73 -22.85 9.10
CA VAL A 490 -2.95 -21.68 8.69
C VAL A 490 -3.88 -20.54 8.26
N PRO A 491 -3.57 -19.28 8.60
CA PRO A 491 -4.33 -18.13 8.14
C PRO A 491 -4.09 -17.85 6.65
N MET A 492 -4.85 -16.89 6.08
CA MET A 492 -4.58 -16.36 4.73
C MET A 492 -3.10 -15.95 4.61
N GLY A 493 -2.53 -16.14 3.42
CA GLY A 493 -1.12 -15.92 3.14
C GLY A 493 -0.19 -17.08 3.54
N GLY A 494 -0.63 -17.98 4.41
CA GLY A 494 0.17 -19.12 4.89
C GLY A 494 0.17 -20.33 3.95
N ASP A 495 1.13 -21.20 4.15
CA ASP A 495 1.27 -22.48 3.45
C ASP A 495 0.72 -23.64 4.26
N LEU A 496 -0.24 -24.35 3.68
CA LEU A 496 -0.73 -25.57 4.30
C LEU A 496 0.32 -26.69 4.15
N ARG A 497 0.68 -27.32 5.27
CA ARG A 497 1.62 -28.47 5.27
C ARG A 497 1.09 -29.60 4.40
N PRO A 498 1.97 -30.48 3.87
CA PRO A 498 1.54 -31.68 3.16
C PRO A 498 0.48 -32.48 3.93
N ALA A 499 -0.41 -33.12 3.19
CA ALA A 499 -1.49 -33.93 3.75
C ALA A 499 -0.97 -34.97 4.76
N PRO A 500 -1.52 -35.02 5.98
CA PRO A 500 -1.25 -36.13 6.90
C PRO A 500 -1.68 -37.47 6.29
N ALA A 501 -1.07 -38.57 6.75
CA ALA A 501 -1.45 -39.88 6.29
C ALA A 501 -2.93 -40.18 6.59
N GLY A 502 -3.71 -40.50 5.55
CA GLY A 502 -5.14 -40.74 5.65
C GLY A 502 -6.05 -39.52 5.53
N ALA A 503 -5.50 -38.32 5.34
CA ALA A 503 -6.30 -37.14 5.06
C ALA A 503 -6.85 -37.21 3.62
N GLU A 504 -8.14 -36.90 3.44
CA GLU A 504 -8.81 -36.93 2.13
C GLU A 504 -8.62 -35.61 1.37
N ALA A 505 -8.95 -34.48 1.98
CA ALA A 505 -8.84 -33.14 1.39
C ALA A 505 -8.68 -32.09 2.51
N PRO A 506 -8.00 -30.97 2.22
CA PRO A 506 -7.99 -29.85 3.15
C PRO A 506 -9.39 -29.22 3.24
N ARG A 507 -9.69 -28.68 4.42
CA ARG A 507 -10.91 -27.91 4.67
C ARG A 507 -10.56 -26.45 4.88
N PHE A 508 -11.44 -25.56 4.48
CA PHE A 508 -11.29 -24.13 4.60
C PHE A 508 -12.42 -23.57 5.48
N MET A 509 -12.07 -22.67 6.39
CA MET A 509 -13.03 -21.84 7.12
C MET A 509 -12.92 -20.42 6.59
N VAL A 510 -14.01 -19.89 6.09
CA VAL A 510 -14.11 -18.50 5.65
C VAL A 510 -15.14 -17.76 6.49
N PHE A 511 -14.79 -16.55 6.91
CA PHE A 511 -15.66 -15.64 7.64
C PHE A 511 -15.66 -14.31 6.94
N ALA A 512 -16.84 -13.78 6.68
CA ALA A 512 -17.02 -12.46 6.12
C ALA A 512 -18.05 -11.67 6.95
N LEU A 513 -17.71 -10.43 7.27
CA LEU A 513 -18.61 -9.49 7.90
C LEU A 513 -18.71 -8.26 7.01
N ARG A 514 -19.91 -7.90 6.60
CA ARG A 514 -20.12 -6.73 5.76
C ARG A 514 -19.68 -5.44 6.45
N ASP A 515 -19.34 -4.44 5.67
CA ASP A 515 -19.18 -3.08 6.17
C ASP A 515 -20.53 -2.59 6.72
N PRO A 516 -20.60 -2.12 8.00
CA PRO A 516 -21.87 -1.70 8.59
C PRO A 516 -22.55 -0.54 7.85
N VAL A 517 -21.78 0.28 7.12
CA VAL A 517 -22.31 1.41 6.32
C VAL A 517 -22.35 1.11 4.82
N GLY A 518 -21.90 -0.08 4.40
CA GLY A 518 -21.92 -0.53 3.02
C GLY A 518 -23.14 -1.39 2.68
N ALA A 519 -23.17 -1.91 1.45
CA ALA A 519 -24.17 -2.85 0.98
C ALA A 519 -24.13 -4.19 1.73
N ASN A 520 -25.16 -5.01 1.58
CA ASN A 520 -25.12 -6.40 2.02
C ASN A 520 -24.15 -7.20 1.18
N LEU A 521 -23.62 -8.28 1.74
CA LEU A 521 -22.87 -9.27 0.97
C LEU A 521 -23.84 -10.01 0.04
N ASP A 522 -23.44 -10.18 -1.20
CA ASP A 522 -24.17 -10.99 -2.16
C ASP A 522 -23.84 -12.47 -1.95
N ARG A 523 -22.57 -12.80 -1.94
CA ARG A 523 -22.08 -14.17 -1.82
C ARG A 523 -20.64 -14.25 -1.31
N ILE A 524 -20.19 -15.47 -1.02
CA ILE A 524 -18.78 -15.79 -0.82
C ILE A 524 -18.38 -16.83 -1.87
N GLN A 525 -17.30 -16.55 -2.59
CA GLN A 525 -16.71 -17.46 -3.59
C GLN A 525 -15.29 -17.84 -3.18
N ILE A 526 -14.88 -19.05 -3.56
CA ILE A 526 -13.50 -19.52 -3.49
C ILE A 526 -13.02 -19.75 -4.91
N VAL A 527 -11.97 -19.05 -5.32
CA VAL A 527 -11.29 -19.27 -6.58
C VAL A 527 -10.09 -20.18 -6.35
N LYS A 528 -10.06 -21.32 -7.03
CA LYS A 528 -8.98 -22.30 -6.92
C LYS A 528 -8.17 -22.33 -8.20
N GLY A 529 -6.85 -22.11 -8.06
CA GLY A 529 -5.88 -22.34 -9.14
C GLY A 529 -4.99 -23.55 -8.84
N TRP A 530 -4.67 -24.37 -9.86
CA TRP A 530 -3.78 -25.54 -9.71
C TRP A 530 -3.10 -25.92 -11.03
N LEU A 531 -2.11 -26.81 -10.95
CA LEU A 531 -1.57 -27.51 -12.11
C LEU A 531 -2.27 -28.88 -12.26
N ASP A 532 -2.69 -29.21 -13.46
CA ASP A 532 -3.17 -30.56 -13.79
C ASP A 532 -2.00 -31.56 -13.88
N GLY A 533 -2.31 -32.84 -14.05
CA GLY A 533 -1.30 -33.90 -14.17
C GLY A 533 -0.39 -33.79 -15.41
N LYS A 534 -0.63 -32.84 -16.30
CA LYS A 534 0.20 -32.52 -17.48
C LYS A 534 1.00 -31.23 -17.29
N GLY A 535 0.84 -30.55 -16.16
CA GLY A 535 1.50 -29.28 -15.85
C GLY A 535 0.81 -28.04 -16.44
N ASN A 536 -0.43 -28.14 -16.91
CA ASN A 536 -1.21 -27.00 -17.37
C ASN A 536 -1.89 -26.32 -16.18
N THR A 537 -1.93 -24.99 -16.21
CA THR A 537 -2.67 -24.20 -15.24
C THR A 537 -4.17 -24.35 -15.40
N GLN A 538 -4.87 -24.46 -14.30
CA GLN A 538 -6.33 -24.59 -14.22
C GLN A 538 -6.88 -23.58 -13.23
N GLU A 539 -8.14 -23.17 -13.41
CA GLU A 539 -8.88 -22.33 -12.47
C GLU A 539 -10.31 -22.82 -12.34
N LYS A 540 -10.89 -22.66 -11.16
CA LYS A 540 -12.32 -22.88 -10.94
C LYS A 540 -12.84 -21.98 -9.84
N VAL A 541 -13.97 -21.35 -10.07
CA VAL A 541 -14.75 -20.56 -9.11
C VAL A 541 -15.79 -21.47 -8.45
N TYR A 542 -15.91 -21.37 -7.13
CA TYR A 542 -16.87 -22.09 -6.32
C TYR A 542 -17.70 -21.11 -5.51
N ASP A 543 -19.01 -21.12 -5.67
CA ASP A 543 -19.92 -20.46 -4.75
C ASP A 543 -20.05 -21.30 -3.48
N VAL A 544 -19.70 -20.71 -2.35
CA VAL A 544 -19.70 -21.41 -1.05
C VAL A 544 -20.78 -20.93 -0.11
N VAL A 545 -21.22 -19.69 -0.26
CA VAL A 545 -22.34 -19.07 0.49
C VAL A 545 -23.05 -18.07 -0.41
N TRP A 546 -24.40 -18.07 -0.32
CA TRP A 546 -25.29 -17.12 -1.01
C TRP A 546 -26.04 -16.26 0.04
#